data_b66ff96c5d3a12cd168325d687537442
#
_entry.id   b66ff96c5d3a12cd168325d687537442
#
_cell.length_a   1.000
_cell.length_b   1.000
_cell.length_c   1.000
_cell.angle_alpha   90.00
_cell.angle_beta   90.00
_cell.angle_gamma   90.00
#
_symmetry.space_group_name_H-M   'P 1'
#
loop_
_entity.id
_entity.type
_entity.pdbx_description
1 polymer ?
#
loop_
_entity_poly.entity_id
_entity_poly.type
_entity_poly.pdbx_seq_one_letter_code
_entity_poly.pdbx_strand_id
1 'polypeptide(L)'
;GSEMCIRDSRSTVPGANGAYQPPKRGKILLIVQAILSVLALVQLWRTQMLPVLYLVVLAALLVLLWLLVKRCQEYKTAGTVSRVFSVVLCAAMAVGCVWAQQGLDALGNMTNGFLSNAEANKITKEPFVLYLSGVDTRGDLTEKARSDVNIIAAVNPVTKQVVLINTPRDYYVDLAGTNSKDKLTHAGLYGVQTSMDTLGNLYGVNVEHYIRINFAGFIDIVDALGGVDVYSDQAFTSVGSPGYYDPTTFVEGWNHLDGKAALAFARERHAFKTGDVQRGINQMKVIDAMLNKIKSPALLMGFTKILDAVADSFVTSLSTNQISALVRMQLSDFAEWNIERYTVTGTSGSSTKCYSAKGQKLYVMKPDEASVAKAKEMIAAVMGGEGTVSSTTQTPEKTDVYTPTTDPDAAVSVPETPADLSLIHISEPTRLQLISY
;
A
#
# COMPACT_ATOMS: atom_id res chain seq x y z
N GLY A 1 93.38 -40.32 15.59
CA GLY A 1 93.04 -39.12 14.97
C GLY A 1 91.79 -39.30 14.16
N SER A 2 90.62 -38.87 14.59
CA SER A 2 89.36 -38.87 13.86
C SER A 2 89.05 -37.45 13.39
N GLU A 3 89.22 -37.22 12.11
CA GLU A 3 88.74 -35.98 11.49
C GLU A 3 87.22 -36.02 11.35
N MET A 4 86.53 -35.08 12.01
CA MET A 4 85.09 -34.88 11.96
C MET A 4 84.80 -33.94 10.82
N CYS A 5 84.30 -34.47 9.69
CA CYS A 5 83.82 -33.69 8.57
C CYS A 5 82.59 -32.86 8.98
N ILE A 6 82.74 -31.55 9.15
CA ILE A 6 81.65 -30.60 9.24
C ILE A 6 81.12 -30.44 7.87
N ARG A 7 79.92 -30.98 7.65
CA ARG A 7 79.11 -30.80 6.38
C ARG A 7 78.41 -29.45 6.44
N ASP A 8 78.98 -28.45 5.79
CA ASP A 8 78.40 -27.18 5.55
C ASP A 8 77.09 -27.36 4.72
N SER A 9 75.97 -27.33 5.40
CA SER A 9 74.72 -27.24 4.74
C SER A 9 74.45 -25.77 4.39
N ARG A 10 74.98 -25.32 3.25
CA ARG A 10 74.50 -24.07 2.63
C ARG A 10 73.09 -24.29 2.24
N SER A 11 72.13 -23.73 3.00
CA SER A 11 70.79 -23.51 2.65
C SER A 11 70.77 -22.54 1.47
N THR A 12 70.56 -23.06 0.25
CA THR A 12 70.26 -22.28 -0.90
C THR A 12 68.89 -21.59 -0.63
N VAL A 13 68.96 -20.31 -0.29
CA VAL A 13 67.76 -19.43 -0.30
C VAL A 13 67.21 -19.42 -1.74
N PRO A 14 66.03 -19.90 -2.00
CA PRO A 14 65.45 -19.78 -3.32
C PRO A 14 65.23 -18.29 -3.59
N GLY A 15 65.76 -17.79 -4.69
CA GLY A 15 65.65 -16.42 -5.12
C GLY A 15 64.21 -15.97 -5.13
N ALA A 16 63.92 -14.95 -4.33
CA ALA A 16 62.65 -14.27 -4.25
C ALA A 16 62.40 -13.42 -5.51
N ASN A 17 62.02 -14.01 -6.61
CA ASN A 17 61.48 -13.25 -7.78
C ASN A 17 60.47 -14.07 -8.61
N GLY A 18 59.68 -14.90 -7.94
CA GLY A 18 58.46 -15.42 -8.56
C GLY A 18 57.29 -14.47 -8.25
N ALA A 19 57.06 -13.46 -9.08
CA ALA A 19 55.85 -12.65 -8.99
C ALA A 19 54.65 -13.59 -8.95
N TYR A 20 53.82 -13.48 -7.91
CA TYR A 20 52.60 -14.28 -7.76
C TYR A 20 51.74 -14.08 -9.00
N GLN A 21 51.51 -15.14 -9.76
CA GLN A 21 50.56 -15.10 -10.89
C GLN A 21 49.18 -15.50 -10.38
N PRO A 22 48.16 -14.62 -10.59
CA PRO A 22 46.80 -14.93 -10.20
C PRO A 22 46.31 -16.18 -10.94
N PRO A 23 45.58 -17.10 -10.28
CA PRO A 23 45.08 -18.31 -10.90
C PRO A 23 44.09 -17.96 -12.03
N LYS A 24 44.05 -18.76 -13.10
CA LYS A 24 43.13 -18.59 -14.25
C LYS A 24 41.69 -18.38 -13.81
N ARG A 25 41.23 -19.06 -12.74
CA ARG A 25 39.90 -18.88 -12.11
C ARG A 25 39.64 -17.45 -11.65
N GLY A 26 40.63 -16.70 -11.19
CA GLY A 26 40.46 -15.29 -10.82
C GLY A 26 40.13 -14.38 -12.01
N LYS A 27 40.76 -14.63 -13.16
CA LYS A 27 40.45 -13.84 -14.40
C LYS A 27 39.03 -14.12 -14.91
N ILE A 28 38.57 -15.39 -14.86
CA ILE A 28 37.20 -15.75 -15.24
C ILE A 28 36.19 -15.06 -14.34
N LEU A 29 36.45 -15.06 -13.02
CA LEU A 29 35.54 -14.41 -12.04
C LEU A 29 35.42 -12.90 -12.27
N LEU A 30 36.50 -12.21 -12.64
CA LEU A 30 36.44 -10.78 -13.01
C LEU A 30 35.57 -10.51 -14.23
N ILE A 31 35.63 -11.40 -15.24
CA ILE A 31 34.76 -11.28 -16.43
C ILE A 31 33.30 -11.52 -16.05
N VAL A 32 33.01 -12.56 -15.27
CA VAL A 32 31.65 -12.85 -14.78
C VAL A 32 31.10 -11.69 -13.96
N GLN A 33 31.90 -11.13 -13.05
CA GLN A 33 31.50 -9.95 -12.28
C GLN A 33 31.19 -8.75 -13.16
N ALA A 34 32.01 -8.47 -14.18
CA ALA A 34 31.75 -7.36 -15.12
C ALA A 34 30.45 -7.57 -15.89
N ILE A 35 30.21 -8.77 -16.42
CA ILE A 35 28.98 -9.10 -17.15
C ILE A 35 27.76 -8.95 -16.25
N LEU A 36 27.79 -9.51 -15.03
CA LEU A 36 26.67 -9.39 -14.08
C LEU A 36 26.45 -7.96 -13.63
N SER A 37 27.52 -7.15 -13.48
CA SER A 37 27.38 -5.71 -13.16
C SER A 37 26.64 -4.96 -14.28
N VAL A 38 26.97 -5.23 -15.55
CA VAL A 38 26.29 -4.63 -16.69
C VAL A 38 24.83 -5.09 -16.74
N LEU A 39 24.58 -6.40 -16.59
CA LEU A 39 23.21 -6.93 -16.58
C LEU A 39 22.37 -6.33 -15.45
N ALA A 40 22.93 -6.19 -14.23
CA ALA A 40 22.25 -5.56 -13.10
C ALA A 40 21.91 -4.08 -13.39
N LEU A 41 22.85 -3.31 -13.97
CA LEU A 41 22.59 -1.93 -14.36
C LEU A 41 21.52 -1.81 -15.44
N VAL A 42 21.54 -2.67 -16.45
CA VAL A 42 20.51 -2.71 -17.50
C VAL A 42 19.16 -3.08 -16.92
N GLN A 43 19.10 -4.06 -16.02
CA GLN A 43 17.85 -4.47 -15.36
C GLN A 43 17.28 -3.33 -14.51
N LEU A 44 18.10 -2.68 -13.68
CA LEU A 44 17.67 -1.52 -12.90
C LEU A 44 17.24 -0.34 -13.79
N TRP A 45 17.92 -0.10 -14.91
CA TRP A 45 17.51 0.92 -15.87
C TRP A 45 16.14 0.62 -16.50
N ARG A 46 15.86 -0.67 -16.78
CA ARG A 46 14.56 -1.11 -17.33
C ARG A 46 13.40 -0.85 -16.39
N THR A 47 13.60 -0.90 -15.07
CA THR A 47 12.53 -0.61 -14.10
C THR A 47 12.05 0.84 -14.16
N GLN A 48 12.86 1.77 -14.69
CA GLN A 48 12.60 3.21 -14.72
C GLN A 48 12.25 3.85 -13.36
N MET A 49 12.52 3.14 -12.26
CA MET A 49 12.23 3.60 -10.89
C MET A 49 13.34 4.42 -10.28
N LEU A 50 14.60 4.18 -10.69
CA LEU A 50 15.75 4.87 -10.11
C LEU A 50 16.10 6.14 -10.88
N PRO A 51 16.41 7.26 -10.18
CA PRO A 51 17.01 8.44 -10.78
C PRO A 51 18.34 8.10 -11.48
N VAL A 52 18.59 8.73 -12.62
CA VAL A 52 19.82 8.49 -13.42
C VAL A 52 21.07 8.68 -12.58
N LEU A 53 21.09 9.66 -11.66
CA LEU A 53 22.22 9.92 -10.76
C LEU A 53 22.60 8.65 -9.95
N TYR A 54 21.62 7.92 -9.41
CA TYR A 54 21.89 6.71 -8.63
C TYR A 54 22.46 5.59 -9.49
N LEU A 55 22.00 5.45 -10.73
CA LEU A 55 22.56 4.49 -11.68
C LEU A 55 24.01 4.83 -12.03
N VAL A 56 24.33 6.12 -12.23
CA VAL A 56 25.71 6.57 -12.49
C VAL A 56 26.62 6.33 -11.28
N VAL A 57 26.15 6.66 -10.07
CA VAL A 57 26.90 6.41 -8.82
C VAL A 57 27.12 4.91 -8.62
N LEU A 58 26.08 4.09 -8.82
CA LEU A 58 26.18 2.63 -8.73
C LEU A 58 27.16 2.07 -9.75
N ALA A 59 27.10 2.55 -11.00
CA ALA A 59 28.04 2.14 -12.04
C ALA A 59 29.50 2.48 -11.66
N ALA A 60 29.73 3.70 -11.15
CA ALA A 60 31.05 4.12 -10.69
C ALA A 60 31.54 3.26 -9.52
N LEU A 61 30.66 2.95 -8.55
CA LEU A 61 30.98 2.06 -7.43
C LEU A 61 31.30 0.63 -7.90
N LEU A 62 30.54 0.07 -8.83
CA LEU A 62 30.80 -1.27 -9.39
C LEU A 62 32.12 -1.33 -10.15
N VAL A 63 32.46 -0.26 -10.92
CA VAL A 63 33.77 -0.15 -11.59
C VAL A 63 34.90 -0.04 -10.59
N LEU A 64 34.76 0.83 -9.56
CA LEU A 64 35.77 0.96 -8.49
C LEU A 64 36.00 -0.38 -7.78
N LEU A 65 34.93 -1.06 -7.43
CA LEU A 65 34.96 -2.36 -6.77
C LEU A 65 35.63 -3.43 -7.65
N TRP A 66 35.32 -3.43 -8.95
CA TRP A 66 35.96 -4.32 -9.92
C TRP A 66 37.47 -4.05 -10.02
N LEU A 67 37.91 -2.77 -10.07
CA LEU A 67 39.32 -2.38 -10.08
C LEU A 67 40.02 -2.81 -8.79
N LEU A 68 39.36 -2.66 -7.65
CA LEU A 68 39.89 -3.06 -6.34
C LEU A 68 40.06 -4.58 -6.27
N VAL A 69 39.05 -5.35 -6.67
CA VAL A 69 39.15 -6.82 -6.76
C VAL A 69 40.27 -7.25 -7.70
N LYS A 70 40.41 -6.61 -8.87
CA LYS A 70 41.51 -6.84 -9.84
C LYS A 70 42.87 -6.60 -9.19
N ARG A 71 43.04 -5.48 -8.47
CA ARG A 71 44.28 -5.13 -7.78
C ARG A 71 44.60 -6.12 -6.66
N CYS A 72 43.62 -6.51 -5.85
CA CYS A 72 43.78 -7.47 -4.77
C CYS A 72 44.22 -8.85 -5.27
N GLN A 73 43.89 -9.26 -6.50
CA GLN A 73 44.29 -10.55 -7.06
C GLN A 73 45.80 -10.66 -7.30
N GLU A 74 46.56 -9.58 -7.30
CA GLU A 74 48.02 -9.58 -7.39
C GLU A 74 48.71 -10.09 -6.10
N TYR A 75 47.96 -10.18 -4.99
CA TYR A 75 48.46 -10.61 -3.68
C TYR A 75 47.83 -11.95 -3.28
N LYS A 76 48.65 -12.85 -2.65
CA LYS A 76 48.21 -14.22 -2.34
C LYS A 76 47.01 -14.26 -1.37
N THR A 77 47.09 -13.56 -0.25
CA THR A 77 46.05 -13.56 0.78
C THR A 77 44.86 -12.68 0.40
N ALA A 78 45.12 -11.42 0.01
CA ALA A 78 44.09 -10.49 -0.43
C ALA A 78 43.37 -10.99 -1.67
N GLY A 79 44.05 -11.69 -2.60
CA GLY A 79 43.43 -12.30 -3.77
C GLY A 79 42.47 -13.44 -3.44
N THR A 80 42.68 -14.18 -2.35
CA THR A 80 41.69 -15.19 -1.93
C THR A 80 40.44 -14.56 -1.33
N VAL A 81 40.60 -13.57 -0.45
CA VAL A 81 39.49 -12.83 0.15
C VAL A 81 38.68 -12.11 -0.92
N SER A 82 39.34 -11.43 -1.85
CA SER A 82 38.66 -10.70 -2.94
C SER A 82 37.89 -11.63 -3.86
N ARG A 83 38.32 -12.86 -4.11
CA ARG A 83 37.58 -13.86 -4.88
C ARG A 83 36.30 -14.31 -4.17
N VAL A 84 36.39 -14.61 -2.85
CA VAL A 84 35.20 -14.95 -2.06
C VAL A 84 34.19 -13.79 -2.10
N PHE A 85 34.67 -12.57 -1.84
CA PHE A 85 33.84 -11.36 -1.91
C PHE A 85 33.19 -11.19 -3.30
N SER A 86 33.95 -11.37 -4.38
CA SER A 86 33.42 -11.27 -5.74
C SER A 86 32.35 -12.32 -6.04
N VAL A 87 32.50 -13.56 -5.53
CA VAL A 87 31.45 -14.61 -5.67
C VAL A 87 30.17 -14.20 -4.93
N VAL A 88 30.29 -13.71 -3.69
CA VAL A 88 29.14 -13.24 -2.92
C VAL A 88 28.45 -12.06 -3.63
N LEU A 89 29.23 -11.12 -4.14
CA LEU A 89 28.70 -9.97 -4.91
C LEU A 89 27.99 -10.42 -6.19
N CYS A 90 28.56 -11.37 -6.94
CA CYS A 90 27.92 -11.94 -8.13
C CYS A 90 26.60 -12.63 -7.78
N ALA A 91 26.55 -13.40 -6.70
CA ALA A 91 25.33 -14.03 -6.23
C ALA A 91 24.27 -13.00 -5.83
N ALA A 92 24.65 -11.95 -5.10
CA ALA A 92 23.76 -10.87 -4.72
C ALA A 92 23.20 -10.11 -5.94
N MET A 93 24.03 -9.80 -6.95
CA MET A 93 23.59 -9.19 -8.19
C MET A 93 22.64 -10.09 -8.99
N ALA A 94 22.91 -11.38 -9.07
CA ALA A 94 22.04 -12.33 -9.76
C ALA A 94 20.65 -12.42 -9.09
N VAL A 95 20.61 -12.54 -7.75
CA VAL A 95 19.36 -12.52 -6.98
C VAL A 95 18.63 -11.19 -7.16
N GLY A 96 19.35 -10.06 -7.11
CA GLY A 96 18.77 -8.73 -7.33
C GLY A 96 18.16 -8.57 -8.71
N CYS A 97 18.76 -9.13 -9.76
CA CYS A 97 18.20 -9.14 -11.11
C CYS A 97 16.89 -9.95 -11.21
N VAL A 98 16.83 -11.11 -10.54
CA VAL A 98 15.61 -11.92 -10.49
C VAL A 98 14.48 -11.16 -9.77
N TRP A 99 14.77 -10.58 -8.61
CA TRP A 99 13.78 -9.79 -7.88
C TRP A 99 13.29 -8.54 -8.64
N ALA A 100 14.20 -7.85 -9.34
CA ALA A 100 13.81 -6.72 -10.18
C ALA A 100 12.89 -7.15 -11.34
N GLN A 101 13.11 -8.34 -11.91
CA GLN A 101 12.23 -8.88 -12.94
C GLN A 101 10.86 -9.26 -12.37
N GLN A 102 10.83 -9.97 -11.24
CA GLN A 102 9.57 -10.32 -10.55
C GLN A 102 8.74 -9.07 -10.22
N GLY A 103 9.39 -8.02 -9.70
CA GLY A 103 8.70 -6.75 -9.43
C GLY A 103 8.12 -6.09 -10.68
N LEU A 104 8.80 -6.17 -11.83
CA LEU A 104 8.27 -5.69 -13.11
C LEU A 104 7.08 -6.52 -13.60
N ASP A 105 7.16 -7.84 -13.46
CA ASP A 105 6.08 -8.75 -13.86
C ASP A 105 4.85 -8.55 -12.96
N ALA A 106 5.04 -8.39 -11.64
CA ALA A 106 3.98 -8.07 -10.70
C ALA A 106 3.29 -6.74 -11.05
N LEU A 107 4.06 -5.67 -11.31
CA LEU A 107 3.50 -4.40 -11.78
C LEU A 107 2.73 -4.56 -13.10
N GLY A 108 3.23 -5.35 -14.03
CA GLY A 108 2.56 -5.63 -15.30
C GLY A 108 1.19 -6.28 -15.11
N ASN A 109 1.06 -7.17 -14.13
CA ASN A 109 -0.19 -7.86 -13.81
C ASN A 109 -1.22 -6.96 -13.11
N MET A 110 -0.77 -5.95 -12.36
CA MET A 110 -1.64 -5.02 -11.62
C MET A 110 -2.14 -3.86 -12.47
N THR A 111 -1.47 -3.55 -13.58
CA THR A 111 -1.66 -2.29 -14.34
C THR A 111 -2.34 -2.53 -15.68
N ASN A 112 -3.17 -1.58 -16.10
CA ASN A 112 -3.83 -1.60 -17.39
C ASN A 112 -2.98 -0.93 -18.48
N GLY A 113 -1.92 -1.62 -18.96
CA GLY A 113 -1.18 -1.24 -20.16
C GLY A 113 0.05 -0.34 -19.94
N PHE A 114 0.74 -0.07 -21.05
CA PHE A 114 1.94 0.78 -21.09
C PHE A 114 1.60 2.11 -21.78
N LEU A 115 1.85 3.22 -21.06
CA LEU A 115 1.85 4.56 -21.64
C LEU A 115 3.25 4.93 -22.14
N SER A 116 3.33 5.89 -23.07
CA SER A 116 4.63 6.49 -23.40
C SER A 116 5.23 7.15 -22.15
N ASN A 117 6.57 7.20 -22.07
CA ASN A 117 7.23 7.86 -20.93
C ASN A 117 6.88 9.35 -20.82
N ALA A 118 6.54 10.01 -21.92
CA ALA A 118 6.12 11.42 -21.94
C ALA A 118 4.75 11.59 -21.27
N GLU A 119 3.78 10.72 -21.59
CA GLU A 119 2.45 10.72 -20.98
C GLU A 119 2.49 10.28 -19.50
N ALA A 120 3.26 9.24 -19.21
CA ALA A 120 3.44 8.77 -17.84
C ALA A 120 4.06 9.84 -16.92
N ASN A 121 4.96 10.67 -17.43
CA ASN A 121 5.60 11.72 -16.64
C ASN A 121 4.66 12.91 -16.33
N LYS A 122 3.50 13.04 -16.98
CA LYS A 122 2.53 14.09 -16.65
C LYS A 122 2.05 13.96 -15.21
N ILE A 123 1.85 12.73 -14.72
CA ILE A 123 1.40 12.45 -13.35
C ILE A 123 2.35 13.01 -12.27
N THR A 124 3.59 13.34 -12.61
CA THR A 124 4.57 13.97 -11.70
C THR A 124 4.59 15.49 -11.79
N LYS A 125 3.82 16.09 -12.72
CA LYS A 125 3.84 17.52 -13.03
C LYS A 125 2.49 18.19 -12.93
N GLU A 126 1.41 17.44 -13.03
CA GLU A 126 0.03 17.92 -13.04
C GLU A 126 -0.74 17.32 -11.86
N PRO A 127 -1.59 18.08 -11.17
CA PRO A 127 -2.49 17.54 -10.17
C PRO A 127 -3.44 16.49 -10.78
N PHE A 128 -3.79 15.48 -10.02
CA PHE A 128 -4.70 14.42 -10.44
C PHE A 128 -5.57 13.92 -9.28
N VAL A 129 -6.69 13.28 -9.60
CA VAL A 129 -7.62 12.70 -8.62
C VAL A 129 -7.64 11.19 -8.77
N LEU A 130 -7.47 10.52 -7.63
CA LEU A 130 -7.40 9.07 -7.50
C LEU A 130 -8.52 8.57 -6.58
N TYR A 131 -9.25 7.53 -6.99
CA TYR A 131 -10.22 6.81 -6.18
C TYR A 131 -9.59 5.60 -5.52
N LEU A 132 -9.59 5.55 -4.19
CA LEU A 132 -9.18 4.39 -3.40
C LEU A 132 -10.43 3.60 -2.99
N SER A 133 -10.51 2.35 -3.42
CA SER A 133 -11.65 1.46 -3.19
C SER A 133 -11.23 0.20 -2.45
N GLY A 134 -11.80 -0.01 -1.27
CA GLY A 134 -11.67 -1.28 -0.53
C GLY A 134 -12.92 -2.14 -0.72
N VAL A 135 -12.75 -3.38 -1.16
CA VAL A 135 -13.87 -4.30 -1.46
C VAL A 135 -13.79 -5.58 -0.65
N ASP A 136 -14.95 -6.08 -0.22
CA ASP A 136 -15.08 -7.39 0.43
C ASP A 136 -15.37 -8.46 -0.64
N THR A 137 -14.35 -8.84 -1.39
CA THR A 137 -14.44 -9.93 -2.36
C THR A 137 -13.27 -10.89 -2.20
N ARG A 138 -13.55 -12.17 -2.42
CA ARG A 138 -12.53 -13.24 -2.53
C ARG A 138 -12.28 -13.63 -4.00
N GLY A 139 -13.04 -13.05 -4.93
CA GLY A 139 -12.93 -13.25 -6.36
C GLY A 139 -12.04 -12.19 -7.02
N ASP A 140 -12.11 -12.16 -8.35
CA ASP A 140 -11.39 -11.20 -9.17
C ASP A 140 -11.80 -9.76 -8.82
N LEU A 141 -10.80 -8.91 -8.62
CA LEU A 141 -10.98 -7.49 -8.32
C LEU A 141 -11.52 -6.67 -9.49
N THR A 142 -11.48 -7.22 -10.70
CA THR A 142 -12.09 -6.60 -11.88
C THR A 142 -13.62 -6.80 -11.88
N GLU A 143 -14.13 -7.78 -11.12
CA GLU A 143 -15.55 -8.03 -11.00
C GLU A 143 -16.30 -6.92 -10.25
N LYS A 144 -17.61 -6.86 -10.50
CA LYS A 144 -18.51 -5.94 -9.85
C LYS A 144 -18.73 -6.34 -8.39
N ALA A 145 -18.30 -5.49 -7.46
CA ALA A 145 -18.43 -5.74 -6.03
C ALA A 145 -18.75 -4.45 -5.28
N ARG A 146 -19.38 -4.59 -4.10
CA ARG A 146 -19.62 -3.46 -3.21
C ARG A 146 -18.31 -2.90 -2.70
N SER A 147 -18.20 -1.57 -2.67
CA SER A 147 -17.07 -0.88 -2.06
C SER A 147 -17.39 -0.48 -0.63
N ASP A 148 -16.64 -0.99 0.33
CA ASP A 148 -16.77 -0.69 1.75
C ASP A 148 -15.91 0.50 2.18
N VAL A 149 -14.87 0.80 1.41
CA VAL A 149 -14.00 1.98 1.57
C VAL A 149 -14.06 2.81 0.30
N ASN A 150 -14.40 4.08 0.44
CA ASN A 150 -14.54 5.01 -0.68
C ASN A 150 -13.81 6.31 -0.35
N ILE A 151 -12.59 6.47 -0.83
CA ILE A 151 -11.76 7.63 -0.56
C ILE A 151 -11.35 8.27 -1.87
N ILE A 152 -11.57 9.57 -1.99
CA ILE A 152 -10.98 10.40 -3.05
C ILE A 152 -9.66 10.96 -2.52
N ALA A 153 -8.59 10.74 -3.28
CA ALA A 153 -7.29 11.36 -3.06
C ALA A 153 -7.03 12.39 -4.16
N ALA A 154 -7.08 13.67 -3.85
CA ALA A 154 -6.57 14.71 -4.73
C ALA A 154 -5.08 14.92 -4.42
N VAL A 155 -4.25 14.80 -5.45
CA VAL A 155 -2.79 14.78 -5.34
C VAL A 155 -2.19 15.87 -6.21
N ASN A 156 -1.38 16.73 -5.61
CA ASN A 156 -0.57 17.69 -6.36
C ASN A 156 0.92 17.34 -6.20
N PRO A 157 1.55 16.76 -7.21
CA PRO A 157 2.93 16.31 -7.14
C PRO A 157 3.94 17.48 -7.13
N VAL A 158 3.53 18.66 -7.58
CA VAL A 158 4.38 19.86 -7.61
C VAL A 158 4.47 20.49 -6.23
N THR A 159 3.32 20.71 -5.59
CA THR A 159 3.27 21.32 -4.23
C THR A 159 3.44 20.29 -3.11
N LYS A 160 3.49 18.98 -3.45
CA LYS A 160 3.56 17.87 -2.49
C LYS A 160 2.40 17.86 -1.50
N GLN A 161 1.22 18.23 -1.97
CA GLN A 161 -0.02 18.24 -1.20
C GLN A 161 -0.92 17.09 -1.61
N VAL A 162 -1.56 16.48 -0.62
CA VAL A 162 -2.58 15.44 -0.80
C VAL A 162 -3.73 15.73 0.14
N VAL A 163 -4.94 15.65 -0.38
CA VAL A 163 -6.13 15.59 0.47
C VAL A 163 -6.85 14.26 0.26
N LEU A 164 -7.15 13.60 1.38
CA LEU A 164 -7.90 12.35 1.40
C LEU A 164 -9.32 12.62 1.92
N ILE A 165 -10.31 12.44 1.07
CA ILE A 165 -11.73 12.62 1.43
C ILE A 165 -12.38 11.24 1.54
N ASN A 166 -12.69 10.83 2.76
CA ASN A 166 -13.42 9.59 3.02
C ASN A 166 -14.92 9.83 2.94
N THR A 167 -15.60 9.03 2.12
CA THR A 167 -17.07 9.08 1.93
C THR A 167 -17.68 7.80 2.50
N PRO A 168 -18.60 7.88 3.48
CA PRO A 168 -19.24 6.72 4.07
C PRO A 168 -19.93 5.85 3.01
N ARG A 169 -19.83 4.55 3.12
CA ARG A 169 -20.37 3.59 2.13
C ARG A 169 -21.90 3.69 1.97
N ASP A 170 -22.60 4.10 3.01
CA ASP A 170 -24.06 4.21 3.03
C ASP A 170 -24.56 5.61 2.61
N TYR A 171 -23.65 6.47 2.11
CA TYR A 171 -23.98 7.81 1.59
C TYR A 171 -24.99 7.72 0.45
N TYR A 172 -26.10 8.46 0.56
CA TYR A 172 -27.22 8.42 -0.38
C TYR A 172 -27.01 9.45 -1.48
N VAL A 173 -26.47 9.00 -2.58
CA VAL A 173 -25.96 9.83 -3.70
C VAL A 173 -26.68 9.57 -5.00
N ASP A 174 -26.62 10.51 -5.93
CA ASP A 174 -27.05 10.31 -7.31
C ASP A 174 -26.11 9.30 -7.98
N LEU A 175 -26.66 8.15 -8.40
CA LEU A 175 -25.89 7.08 -9.02
C LEU A 175 -25.60 7.44 -10.48
N ALA A 176 -24.33 7.56 -10.83
CA ALA A 176 -23.91 7.91 -12.18
C ALA A 176 -24.47 6.91 -13.22
N GLY A 177 -24.83 7.43 -14.39
CA GLY A 177 -25.46 6.66 -15.46
C GLY A 177 -26.92 6.30 -15.20
N THR A 178 -27.53 6.83 -14.12
CA THR A 178 -28.94 6.66 -13.81
C THR A 178 -29.57 7.99 -13.39
N ASN A 179 -30.93 8.09 -13.44
CA ASN A 179 -31.66 9.22 -12.88
C ASN A 179 -32.18 8.90 -11.47
N SER A 180 -31.41 8.17 -10.68
CA SER A 180 -31.87 7.65 -9.39
C SER A 180 -30.75 7.73 -8.35
N LYS A 181 -31.14 7.75 -7.06
CA LYS A 181 -30.20 7.70 -5.94
C LYS A 181 -30.01 6.28 -5.44
N ASP A 182 -28.82 6.03 -4.92
CA ASP A 182 -28.53 4.78 -4.23
C ASP A 182 -27.48 5.01 -3.12
N LYS A 183 -27.18 3.97 -2.34
CA LYS A 183 -26.02 3.96 -1.47
C LYS A 183 -24.73 3.96 -2.31
N LEU A 184 -23.75 4.72 -1.91
CA LEU A 184 -22.45 4.76 -2.58
C LEU A 184 -21.80 3.38 -2.77
N THR A 185 -21.91 2.51 -1.76
CA THR A 185 -21.39 1.13 -1.85
C THR A 185 -21.97 0.33 -3.02
N HIS A 186 -23.22 0.64 -3.43
CA HIS A 186 -23.87 -0.03 -4.54
C HIS A 186 -23.37 0.42 -5.92
N ALA A 187 -22.74 1.59 -6.02
CA ALA A 187 -22.13 2.03 -7.28
C ALA A 187 -21.14 1.02 -7.83
N GLY A 188 -20.38 0.35 -6.94
CA GLY A 188 -19.43 -0.70 -7.31
C GLY A 188 -20.07 -1.94 -7.94
N LEU A 189 -21.37 -2.20 -7.72
CA LEU A 189 -22.11 -3.27 -8.38
C LEU A 189 -22.28 -3.04 -9.88
N TYR A 190 -22.10 -1.82 -10.34
CA TYR A 190 -22.16 -1.41 -11.75
C TYR A 190 -20.78 -1.21 -12.36
N GLY A 191 -19.72 -1.36 -11.56
CA GLY A 191 -18.32 -1.27 -11.95
C GLY A 191 -17.59 -0.12 -11.25
N VAL A 192 -16.27 -0.17 -11.30
CA VAL A 192 -15.41 0.85 -10.67
C VAL A 192 -15.63 2.24 -11.30
N GLN A 193 -15.85 2.30 -12.62
CA GLN A 193 -16.11 3.55 -13.31
C GLN A 193 -17.38 4.24 -12.79
N THR A 194 -18.45 3.49 -12.54
CA THR A 194 -19.68 4.06 -11.94
C THR A 194 -19.41 4.65 -10.55
N SER A 195 -18.55 4.04 -9.75
CA SER A 195 -18.15 4.60 -8.45
C SER A 195 -17.35 5.88 -8.62
N MET A 196 -16.40 5.92 -9.57
CA MET A 196 -15.60 7.10 -9.90
C MET A 196 -16.48 8.26 -10.36
N ASP A 197 -17.38 8.01 -11.31
CA ASP A 197 -18.30 9.02 -11.86
C ASP A 197 -19.28 9.52 -10.79
N THR A 198 -19.77 8.61 -9.93
CA THR A 198 -20.66 8.97 -8.81
C THR A 198 -19.98 9.91 -7.83
N LEU A 199 -18.74 9.62 -7.44
CA LEU A 199 -17.95 10.47 -6.56
C LEU A 199 -17.51 11.75 -7.27
N GLY A 200 -17.15 11.65 -8.56
CA GLY A 200 -16.82 12.80 -9.40
C GLY A 200 -17.96 13.80 -9.46
N ASN A 201 -19.19 13.33 -9.67
CA ASN A 201 -20.41 14.17 -9.66
C ASN A 201 -20.67 14.76 -8.27
N LEU A 202 -20.49 13.98 -7.20
CA LEU A 202 -20.68 14.45 -5.83
C LEU A 202 -19.75 15.62 -5.49
N TYR A 203 -18.47 15.50 -5.87
CA TYR A 203 -17.46 16.51 -5.53
C TYR A 203 -17.18 17.53 -6.63
N GLY A 204 -17.72 17.35 -7.84
CA GLY A 204 -17.53 18.26 -8.98
C GLY A 204 -16.11 18.17 -9.56
N VAL A 205 -15.52 17.00 -9.58
CA VAL A 205 -14.15 16.74 -10.07
C VAL A 205 -14.12 15.58 -11.03
N ASN A 206 -13.13 15.58 -11.94
CA ASN A 206 -12.83 14.40 -12.75
C ASN A 206 -11.96 13.44 -11.94
N VAL A 207 -12.43 12.19 -11.75
CA VAL A 207 -11.65 11.13 -11.10
C VAL A 207 -10.96 10.33 -12.19
N GLU A 208 -9.63 10.49 -12.31
CA GLU A 208 -8.86 9.98 -13.45
C GLU A 208 -8.36 8.56 -13.24
N HIS A 209 -8.04 8.22 -12.00
CA HIS A 209 -7.41 6.96 -11.66
C HIS A 209 -8.14 6.27 -10.51
N TYR A 210 -7.91 4.96 -10.39
CA TYR A 210 -8.35 4.20 -9.23
C TYR A 210 -7.28 3.22 -8.75
N ILE A 211 -7.36 2.90 -7.47
CA ILE A 211 -6.70 1.79 -6.80
C ILE A 211 -7.78 1.00 -6.09
N ARG A 212 -7.87 -0.28 -6.38
CA ARG A 212 -8.85 -1.18 -5.79
C ARG A 212 -8.14 -2.35 -5.14
N ILE A 213 -8.49 -2.63 -3.87
CA ILE A 213 -7.86 -3.67 -3.07
C ILE A 213 -8.93 -4.48 -2.34
N ASN A 214 -8.71 -5.79 -2.19
CA ASN A 214 -9.53 -6.62 -1.31
C ASN A 214 -8.93 -6.74 0.09
N PHE A 215 -9.65 -7.39 1.01
CA PHE A 215 -9.20 -7.52 2.39
C PHE A 215 -7.95 -8.39 2.55
N ALA A 216 -7.78 -9.41 1.72
CA ALA A 216 -6.58 -10.24 1.73
C ALA A 216 -5.35 -9.41 1.35
N GLY A 217 -5.42 -8.68 0.23
CA GLY A 217 -4.33 -7.81 -0.19
C GLY A 217 -4.03 -6.67 0.80
N PHE A 218 -5.07 -6.16 1.50
CA PHE A 218 -4.83 -5.20 2.58
C PHE A 218 -4.00 -5.82 3.71
N ILE A 219 -4.33 -7.04 4.14
CA ILE A 219 -3.56 -7.80 5.15
C ILE A 219 -2.12 -7.96 4.68
N ASP A 220 -1.95 -8.45 3.44
CA ASP A 220 -0.62 -8.72 2.87
C ASP A 220 0.24 -7.46 2.76
N ILE A 221 -0.35 -6.30 2.38
CA ILE A 221 0.37 -5.02 2.37
C ILE A 221 0.87 -4.66 3.78
N VAL A 222 -0.01 -4.69 4.77
CA VAL A 222 0.34 -4.29 6.14
C VAL A 222 1.43 -5.22 6.69
N ASP A 223 1.35 -6.52 6.44
CA ASP A 223 2.36 -7.50 6.86
C ASP A 223 3.69 -7.28 6.12
N ALA A 224 3.66 -6.97 4.82
CA ALA A 224 4.85 -6.64 4.04
C ALA A 224 5.52 -5.33 4.51
N LEU A 225 4.74 -4.40 5.07
CA LEU A 225 5.24 -3.19 5.73
C LEU A 225 5.88 -3.47 7.10
N GLY A 226 5.78 -4.71 7.62
CA GLY A 226 6.20 -5.08 8.96
C GLY A 226 5.26 -4.57 10.05
N GLY A 227 3.96 -4.46 9.74
CA GLY A 227 2.94 -3.90 10.62
C GLY A 227 2.89 -2.38 10.60
N VAL A 228 1.85 -1.82 11.22
CA VAL A 228 1.63 -0.37 11.34
C VAL A 228 1.33 0.02 12.78
N ASP A 229 1.74 1.25 13.17
CA ASP A 229 1.48 1.78 14.49
C ASP A 229 0.30 2.76 14.42
N VAL A 230 -0.80 2.43 15.11
CA VAL A 230 -2.06 3.19 15.08
C VAL A 230 -2.46 3.64 16.48
N TYR A 231 -2.80 4.91 16.62
CA TYR A 231 -3.31 5.46 17.88
C TYR A 231 -4.81 5.26 18.00
N SER A 232 -5.25 4.60 19.07
CA SER A 232 -6.66 4.45 19.43
C SER A 232 -7.05 5.44 20.54
N ASP A 233 -8.16 6.17 20.34
CA ASP A 233 -8.65 7.14 21.33
C ASP A 233 -9.31 6.47 22.54
N GLN A 234 -9.64 5.18 22.43
CA GLN A 234 -10.23 4.39 23.50
C GLN A 234 -9.89 2.90 23.33
N ALA A 235 -9.94 2.15 24.42
CA ALA A 235 -9.85 0.69 24.36
C ALA A 235 -11.14 0.09 23.80
N PHE A 236 -11.03 -0.93 22.94
CA PHE A 236 -12.18 -1.68 22.43
C PHE A 236 -11.77 -3.08 21.97
N THR A 237 -12.78 -3.95 21.80
CA THR A 237 -12.58 -5.27 21.19
C THR A 237 -13.41 -5.34 19.90
N SER A 238 -12.77 -5.72 18.80
CA SER A 238 -13.46 -5.90 17.52
C SER A 238 -14.31 -7.16 17.52
N VAL A 239 -15.37 -7.14 16.71
CA VAL A 239 -16.10 -8.36 16.34
C VAL A 239 -15.26 -9.10 15.30
N GLY A 240 -15.10 -10.43 15.50
CA GLY A 240 -14.36 -11.26 14.53
C GLY A 240 -15.03 -11.31 13.16
N SER A 241 -14.24 -11.58 12.12
CA SER A 241 -14.71 -11.78 10.74
C SER A 241 -14.24 -13.14 10.25
N PRO A 242 -15.12 -14.14 10.14
CA PRO A 242 -14.75 -15.51 9.77
C PRO A 242 -13.95 -15.55 8.45
N GLY A 243 -12.80 -16.19 8.49
CA GLY A 243 -11.89 -16.31 7.34
C GLY A 243 -10.93 -15.12 7.12
N TYR A 244 -11.01 -14.07 7.95
CA TYR A 244 -10.08 -12.95 7.91
C TYR A 244 -9.36 -12.75 9.25
N TYR A 245 -10.10 -12.56 10.36
CA TYR A 245 -9.53 -12.33 11.69
C TYR A 245 -10.48 -12.75 12.81
N ASP A 246 -9.90 -13.09 13.97
CA ASP A 246 -10.60 -13.35 15.20
C ASP A 246 -10.87 -12.03 15.97
N PRO A 247 -11.78 -12.03 16.98
CA PRO A 247 -11.95 -10.87 17.83
C PRO A 247 -10.62 -10.40 18.41
N THR A 248 -10.29 -9.13 18.22
CA THR A 248 -9.01 -8.54 18.59
C THR A 248 -9.25 -7.37 19.54
N THR A 249 -8.49 -7.32 20.65
CA THR A 249 -8.57 -6.25 21.63
C THR A 249 -7.50 -5.19 21.38
N PHE A 250 -7.90 -3.93 21.37
CA PHE A 250 -7.06 -2.76 21.22
C PHE A 250 -7.06 -1.94 22.51
N VAL A 251 -5.90 -1.40 22.87
CA VAL A 251 -5.74 -0.53 24.03
C VAL A 251 -5.92 0.95 23.63
N GLU A 252 -6.31 1.78 24.57
CA GLU A 252 -6.18 3.23 24.39
C GLU A 252 -4.71 3.60 24.25
N GLY A 253 -4.37 4.45 23.27
CA GLY A 253 -3.00 4.79 22.94
C GLY A 253 -2.47 4.06 21.71
N TRP A 254 -1.14 3.89 21.63
CA TRP A 254 -0.49 3.27 20.49
C TRP A 254 -0.64 1.75 20.48
N ASN A 255 -1.04 1.22 19.34
CA ASN A 255 -1.15 -0.21 19.05
C ASN A 255 -0.27 -0.53 17.83
N HIS A 256 0.59 -1.53 17.96
CA HIS A 256 1.29 -2.11 16.80
C HIS A 256 0.42 -3.20 16.20
N LEU A 257 0.02 -3.03 14.94
CA LEU A 257 -0.95 -3.87 14.25
C LEU A 257 -0.31 -4.63 13.10
N ASP A 258 -0.43 -5.95 13.09
CA ASP A 258 -0.22 -6.75 11.89
C ASP A 258 -1.40 -6.58 10.90
N GLY A 259 -1.37 -7.23 9.75
CA GLY A 259 -2.40 -7.07 8.72
C GLY A 259 -3.80 -7.44 9.21
N LYS A 260 -3.94 -8.52 9.99
CA LYS A 260 -5.23 -8.97 10.52
C LYS A 260 -5.76 -8.01 11.58
N ALA A 261 -4.93 -7.57 12.49
CA ALA A 261 -5.30 -6.60 13.51
C ALA A 261 -5.64 -5.22 12.89
N ALA A 262 -4.88 -4.78 11.87
CA ALA A 262 -5.17 -3.55 11.15
C ALA A 262 -6.52 -3.62 10.41
N LEU A 263 -6.84 -4.75 9.78
CA LEU A 263 -8.14 -4.97 9.17
C LEU A 263 -9.27 -4.97 10.20
N ALA A 264 -9.07 -5.64 11.35
CA ALA A 264 -10.02 -5.65 12.46
C ALA A 264 -10.28 -4.23 12.99
N PHE A 265 -9.21 -3.44 13.20
CA PHE A 265 -9.29 -2.04 13.63
C PHE A 265 -10.06 -1.18 12.62
N ALA A 266 -9.77 -1.31 11.32
CA ALA A 266 -10.37 -0.52 10.25
C ALA A 266 -11.83 -0.90 9.96
N ARG A 267 -12.30 -2.10 10.35
CA ARG A 267 -13.67 -2.57 10.08
C ARG A 267 -14.60 -2.46 11.27
N GLU A 268 -14.07 -2.25 12.49
CA GLU A 268 -14.89 -2.23 13.68
C GLU A 268 -15.85 -1.02 13.70
N ARG A 269 -17.11 -1.30 14.01
CA ARG A 269 -18.18 -0.31 14.14
C ARG A 269 -19.10 -0.57 15.34
N HIS A 270 -19.21 -1.81 15.78
CA HIS A 270 -20.16 -2.21 16.83
C HIS A 270 -19.69 -1.80 18.23
N ALA A 271 -18.39 -1.69 18.42
CA ALA A 271 -17.78 -1.21 19.67
C ALA A 271 -17.99 0.30 19.90
N PHE A 272 -18.51 1.05 18.92
CA PHE A 272 -18.60 2.49 18.96
C PHE A 272 -20.05 2.99 18.85
N LYS A 273 -20.41 3.99 19.66
CA LYS A 273 -21.74 4.63 19.58
C LYS A 273 -22.01 5.29 18.22
N THR A 274 -20.97 5.85 17.60
CA THR A 274 -21.03 6.51 16.29
C THR A 274 -20.98 5.54 15.12
N GLY A 275 -20.77 4.25 15.39
CA GLY A 275 -20.86 3.16 14.41
C GLY A 275 -20.01 3.38 13.16
N ASP A 276 -20.66 3.61 12.03
CA ASP A 276 -20.01 3.73 10.72
C ASP A 276 -19.09 4.95 10.58
N VAL A 277 -19.38 6.04 11.30
CA VAL A 277 -18.54 7.24 11.30
C VAL A 277 -17.18 6.93 11.94
N GLN A 278 -17.18 6.22 13.08
CA GLN A 278 -15.92 5.80 13.72
C GLN A 278 -15.14 4.84 12.86
N ARG A 279 -15.81 3.93 12.14
CA ARG A 279 -15.15 3.05 11.17
C ARG A 279 -14.41 3.88 10.12
N GLY A 280 -15.01 4.92 9.57
CA GLY A 280 -14.36 5.82 8.62
C GLY A 280 -13.12 6.50 9.22
N ILE A 281 -13.20 6.97 10.46
CA ILE A 281 -12.07 7.56 11.18
C ILE A 281 -10.95 6.52 11.37
N ASN A 282 -11.30 5.31 11.79
CA ASN A 282 -10.34 4.23 11.98
C ASN A 282 -9.65 3.83 10.67
N GLN A 283 -10.39 3.77 9.55
CA GLN A 283 -9.82 3.54 8.22
C GLN A 283 -8.77 4.61 7.87
N MET A 284 -9.08 5.88 8.12
CA MET A 284 -8.14 6.97 7.85
C MET A 284 -6.89 6.90 8.73
N LYS A 285 -7.03 6.52 10.01
CA LYS A 285 -5.88 6.32 10.91
C LYS A 285 -4.93 5.21 10.41
N VAL A 286 -5.49 4.08 9.96
CA VAL A 286 -4.68 2.98 9.42
C VAL A 286 -3.99 3.39 8.11
N ILE A 287 -4.70 4.06 7.19
CA ILE A 287 -4.10 4.57 5.95
C ILE A 287 -2.95 5.55 6.25
N ASP A 288 -3.14 6.42 7.23
CA ASP A 288 -2.07 7.34 7.66
C ASP A 288 -0.84 6.60 8.18
N ALA A 289 -1.05 5.61 9.04
CA ALA A 289 0.02 4.79 9.57
C ALA A 289 0.78 4.05 8.42
N MET A 290 0.04 3.53 7.42
CA MET A 290 0.63 2.92 6.23
C MET A 290 1.44 3.94 5.43
N LEU A 291 0.90 5.12 5.15
CA LEU A 291 1.59 6.17 4.40
C LEU A 291 2.86 6.65 5.11
N ASN A 292 2.82 6.78 6.44
CA ASN A 292 4.00 7.14 7.23
C ASN A 292 5.07 6.04 7.18
N LYS A 293 4.67 4.77 7.15
CA LYS A 293 5.58 3.64 7.01
C LYS A 293 6.23 3.61 5.62
N ILE A 294 5.45 3.84 4.55
CA ILE A 294 5.92 3.86 3.15
C ILE A 294 6.97 4.96 2.89
N LYS A 295 6.92 6.07 3.60
CA LYS A 295 7.92 7.15 3.48
C LYS A 295 9.33 6.75 3.96
N SER A 296 9.47 5.62 4.68
CA SER A 296 10.77 5.22 5.23
C SER A 296 11.72 4.69 4.15
N PRO A 297 13.00 5.08 4.15
CA PRO A 297 14.00 4.58 3.18
C PRO A 297 14.18 3.06 3.20
N ALA A 298 13.95 2.43 4.34
CA ALA A 298 14.05 0.97 4.51
C ALA A 298 13.00 0.24 3.66
N LEU A 299 11.85 0.84 3.45
CA LEU A 299 10.76 0.25 2.68
C LEU A 299 11.00 0.32 1.17
N LEU A 300 11.69 1.36 0.71
CA LEU A 300 12.06 1.49 -0.70
C LEU A 300 12.95 0.33 -1.17
N MET A 301 13.71 -0.28 -0.26
CA MET A 301 14.49 -1.49 -0.53
C MET A 301 13.64 -2.79 -0.49
N GLY A 302 12.46 -2.75 0.14
CA GLY A 302 11.51 -3.86 0.23
C GLY A 302 10.31 -3.77 -0.72
N PHE A 303 10.25 -2.73 -1.56
CA PHE A 303 9.09 -2.42 -2.42
C PHE A 303 8.66 -3.59 -3.33
N THR A 304 9.62 -4.34 -3.87
CA THR A 304 9.34 -5.52 -4.70
C THR A 304 8.58 -6.60 -3.93
N LYS A 305 8.90 -6.81 -2.65
CA LYS A 305 8.18 -7.78 -1.81
C LYS A 305 6.73 -7.38 -1.56
N ILE A 306 6.49 -6.08 -1.41
CA ILE A 306 5.13 -5.54 -1.26
C ILE A 306 4.35 -5.76 -2.55
N LEU A 307 4.95 -5.46 -3.70
CA LEU A 307 4.33 -5.67 -5.00
C LEU A 307 3.99 -7.14 -5.23
N ASP A 308 4.92 -8.05 -4.91
CA ASP A 308 4.68 -9.49 -5.04
C ASP A 308 3.54 -9.97 -4.14
N ALA A 309 3.47 -9.45 -2.90
CA ALA A 309 2.43 -9.82 -1.94
C ALA A 309 1.02 -9.40 -2.37
N VAL A 310 0.88 -8.33 -3.16
CA VAL A 310 -0.41 -7.77 -3.54
C VAL A 310 -0.79 -7.98 -5.00
N ALA A 311 0.03 -8.68 -5.77
CA ALA A 311 -0.14 -8.83 -7.22
C ALA A 311 -1.54 -9.35 -7.62
N ASP A 312 -2.11 -10.27 -6.84
CA ASP A 312 -3.42 -10.87 -7.09
C ASP A 312 -4.58 -10.17 -6.35
N SER A 313 -4.26 -9.20 -5.47
CA SER A 313 -5.25 -8.59 -4.56
C SER A 313 -5.36 -7.07 -4.72
N PHE A 314 -4.71 -6.53 -5.72
CA PHE A 314 -4.63 -5.10 -6.00
C PHE A 314 -4.76 -4.85 -7.52
N VAL A 315 -5.65 -3.95 -7.90
CA VAL A 315 -5.83 -3.52 -9.30
C VAL A 315 -5.86 -2.00 -9.36
N THR A 316 -5.21 -1.44 -10.38
CA THR A 316 -5.18 0.00 -10.60
C THR A 316 -5.30 0.35 -12.08
N SER A 317 -5.83 1.54 -12.37
CA SER A 317 -5.77 2.16 -13.69
C SER A 317 -4.45 2.87 -13.99
N LEU A 318 -3.58 3.05 -12.97
CA LEU A 318 -2.26 3.60 -13.19
C LEU A 318 -1.42 2.61 -14.01
N SER A 319 -0.73 3.10 -15.03
CA SER A 319 0.20 2.30 -15.80
C SER A 319 1.50 2.05 -15.02
N THR A 320 2.22 0.98 -15.36
CA THR A 320 3.55 0.69 -14.81
C THR A 320 4.50 1.88 -14.90
N ASN A 321 4.47 2.62 -16.02
CA ASN A 321 5.32 3.78 -16.24
C ASN A 321 4.93 4.97 -15.34
N GLN A 322 3.63 5.16 -15.05
CA GLN A 322 3.17 6.19 -14.10
C GLN A 322 3.60 5.88 -12.68
N ILE A 323 3.45 4.63 -12.24
CA ILE A 323 3.91 4.19 -10.91
C ILE A 323 5.43 4.37 -10.81
N SER A 324 6.19 3.94 -11.82
CA SER A 324 7.64 4.12 -11.85
C SER A 324 8.06 5.59 -11.82
N ALA A 325 7.30 6.47 -12.48
CA ALA A 325 7.55 7.91 -12.48
C ALA A 325 7.32 8.53 -11.09
N LEU A 326 6.24 8.14 -10.39
CA LEU A 326 5.95 8.60 -9.02
C LEU A 326 7.03 8.11 -8.03
N VAL A 327 7.43 6.84 -8.12
CA VAL A 327 8.51 6.28 -7.28
C VAL A 327 9.83 7.01 -7.55
N ARG A 328 10.19 7.22 -8.82
CA ARG A 328 11.40 7.95 -9.19
C ARG A 328 11.38 9.40 -8.70
N MET A 329 10.23 10.07 -8.79
CA MET A 329 10.06 11.42 -8.26
C MET A 329 10.34 11.45 -6.75
N GLN A 330 9.74 10.55 -5.97
CA GLN A 330 9.97 10.47 -4.53
C GLN A 330 11.42 10.16 -4.17
N LEU A 331 12.09 9.30 -4.94
CA LEU A 331 13.50 8.97 -4.74
C LEU A 331 14.47 10.10 -5.17
N SER A 332 14.01 11.05 -5.98
CA SER A 332 14.85 12.15 -6.46
C SER A 332 15.04 13.25 -5.43
N ASP A 333 14.00 13.56 -4.68
CA ASP A 333 13.96 14.71 -3.76
C ASP A 333 13.67 14.32 -2.30
N PHE A 334 13.23 13.10 -2.04
CA PHE A 334 12.77 12.64 -0.71
C PHE A 334 11.84 13.64 -0.04
N ALA A 335 11.03 14.33 -0.84
CA ALA A 335 10.17 15.39 -0.36
C ALA A 335 9.17 14.86 0.67
N GLU A 336 8.93 15.68 1.68
CA GLU A 336 7.83 15.45 2.60
C GLU A 336 6.52 15.90 1.96
N TRP A 337 5.46 15.07 2.12
CA TRP A 337 4.13 15.35 1.62
C TRP A 337 3.24 15.86 2.76
N ASN A 338 2.55 16.95 2.50
CA ASN A 338 1.49 17.41 3.36
C ASN A 338 0.19 16.66 3.02
N ILE A 339 -0.28 15.83 3.95
CA ILE A 339 -1.45 14.97 3.77
C ILE A 339 -2.55 15.42 4.72
N GLU A 340 -3.58 16.05 4.16
CA GLU A 340 -4.79 16.41 4.89
C GLU A 340 -5.85 15.33 4.75
N ARG A 341 -6.70 15.19 5.77
CA ARG A 341 -7.73 14.15 5.84
C ARG A 341 -9.05 14.74 6.27
N TYR A 342 -10.09 14.32 5.58
CA TYR A 342 -11.45 14.73 5.92
C TYR A 342 -12.42 13.58 5.67
N THR A 343 -13.31 13.34 6.62
CA THR A 343 -14.43 12.42 6.47
C THR A 343 -15.71 13.22 6.38
N VAL A 344 -16.44 13.07 5.29
CA VAL A 344 -17.72 13.77 5.12
C VAL A 344 -18.77 13.21 6.07
N THR A 345 -19.61 14.09 6.61
CA THR A 345 -20.67 13.76 7.56
C THR A 345 -22.03 13.71 6.88
N GLY A 346 -22.99 13.13 7.58
CA GLY A 346 -24.37 13.04 7.10
C GLY A 346 -25.32 12.63 8.22
N THR A 347 -26.61 12.73 7.94
CA THR A 347 -27.66 12.34 8.88
C THR A 347 -28.18 10.94 8.59
N SER A 348 -28.41 10.16 9.64
CA SER A 348 -29.03 8.83 9.54
C SER A 348 -30.44 8.91 8.97
N GLY A 349 -30.79 7.96 8.12
CA GLY A 349 -32.12 7.89 7.53
C GLY A 349 -32.42 6.51 6.92
N SER A 350 -33.56 6.42 6.26
CA SER A 350 -33.90 5.23 5.48
C SER A 350 -34.54 5.62 4.13
N SER A 351 -34.37 4.78 3.14
CA SER A 351 -34.97 4.96 1.81
C SER A 351 -35.52 3.64 1.29
N THR A 352 -36.66 3.69 0.60
CA THR A 352 -37.21 2.60 -0.21
C THR A 352 -36.96 2.81 -1.69
N LYS A 353 -36.25 3.90 -2.05
CA LYS A 353 -36.00 4.33 -3.42
C LYS A 353 -34.56 4.08 -3.89
N CYS A 354 -33.82 3.25 -3.19
CA CYS A 354 -32.48 2.86 -3.65
C CYS A 354 -32.60 2.12 -4.98
N TYR A 355 -31.80 2.52 -5.96
CA TYR A 355 -31.87 1.97 -7.34
C TYR A 355 -31.65 0.45 -7.37
N SER A 356 -30.66 -0.05 -6.61
CA SER A 356 -30.31 -1.47 -6.54
C SER A 356 -31.28 -2.33 -5.73
N ALA A 357 -32.18 -1.72 -4.95
CA ALA A 357 -33.06 -2.42 -4.02
C ALA A 357 -34.43 -1.73 -3.92
N LYS A 358 -35.07 -1.53 -5.05
CA LYS A 358 -36.38 -0.85 -5.14
C LYS A 358 -37.43 -1.56 -4.27
N GLY A 359 -38.11 -0.75 -3.46
CA GLY A 359 -39.17 -1.25 -2.55
C GLY A 359 -38.66 -1.77 -1.21
N GLN A 360 -37.37 -2.04 -1.06
CA GLN A 360 -36.80 -2.44 0.22
C GLN A 360 -36.42 -1.19 1.03
N LYS A 361 -36.82 -1.18 2.31
CA LYS A 361 -36.43 -0.13 3.24
C LYS A 361 -34.97 -0.35 3.69
N LEU A 362 -34.04 0.41 3.13
CA LEU A 362 -32.61 0.35 3.49
C LEU A 362 -32.21 1.53 4.37
N TYR A 363 -31.33 1.31 5.31
CA TYR A 363 -30.59 2.38 5.98
C TYR A 363 -29.78 3.15 4.95
N VAL A 364 -29.79 4.48 5.02
CA VAL A 364 -28.97 5.38 4.22
C VAL A 364 -28.44 6.52 5.09
N MET A 365 -27.30 7.07 4.75
CA MET A 365 -26.78 8.30 5.31
C MET A 365 -27.03 9.43 4.32
N LYS A 366 -27.87 10.38 4.68
CA LYS A 366 -28.14 11.56 3.85
C LYS A 366 -26.96 12.51 3.93
N PRO A 367 -26.40 12.97 2.81
CA PRO A 367 -25.30 13.92 2.78
C PRO A 367 -25.57 15.18 3.60
N ASP A 368 -24.59 15.63 4.36
CA ASP A 368 -24.53 16.98 4.89
C ASP A 368 -23.90 17.88 3.83
N GLU A 369 -24.69 18.80 3.28
CA GLU A 369 -24.26 19.67 2.17
C GLU A 369 -23.09 20.57 2.56
N ALA A 370 -23.02 21.05 3.81
CA ALA A 370 -21.90 21.86 4.29
C ALA A 370 -20.60 21.05 4.36
N SER A 371 -20.71 19.79 4.80
CA SER A 371 -19.57 18.87 4.83
C SER A 371 -19.08 18.52 3.42
N VAL A 372 -19.99 18.31 2.46
CA VAL A 372 -19.64 18.08 1.06
C VAL A 372 -19.02 19.34 0.44
N ALA A 373 -19.54 20.53 0.74
CA ALA A 373 -18.99 21.80 0.25
C ALA A 373 -17.55 21.99 0.75
N LYS A 374 -17.29 21.71 2.03
CA LYS A 374 -15.93 21.76 2.61
C LYS A 374 -14.99 20.77 1.90
N ALA A 375 -15.44 19.55 1.62
CA ALA A 375 -14.64 18.57 0.88
C ALA A 375 -14.30 19.07 -0.54
N LYS A 376 -15.25 19.70 -1.24
CA LYS A 376 -15.02 20.33 -2.56
C LYS A 376 -13.96 21.42 -2.49
N GLU A 377 -14.03 22.28 -1.48
CA GLU A 377 -13.06 23.36 -1.27
C GLU A 377 -11.65 22.80 -1.03
N MET A 378 -11.52 21.79 -0.18
CA MET A 378 -10.23 21.13 0.09
C MET A 378 -9.62 20.48 -1.16
N ILE A 379 -10.46 19.81 -1.97
CA ILE A 379 -10.02 19.23 -3.25
C ILE A 379 -9.57 20.33 -4.21
N ALA A 380 -10.38 21.40 -4.36
CA ALA A 380 -10.07 22.52 -5.25
C ALA A 380 -8.77 23.21 -4.87
N ALA A 381 -8.48 23.41 -3.59
CA ALA A 381 -7.22 23.98 -3.09
C ALA A 381 -6.01 23.17 -3.54
N VAL A 382 -6.06 21.84 -3.47
CA VAL A 382 -4.98 20.98 -3.93
C VAL A 382 -4.87 20.99 -5.46
N MET A 383 -6.00 20.95 -6.18
CA MET A 383 -6.03 20.90 -7.64
C MET A 383 -5.67 22.23 -8.29
N GLY A 384 -6.00 23.37 -7.68
CA GLY A 384 -5.71 24.70 -8.19
C GLY A 384 -4.26 25.17 -8.05
N GLY A 385 -3.44 24.46 -7.29
CA GLY A 385 -2.02 24.80 -7.08
C GLY A 385 -1.79 26.08 -6.26
N GLU A 386 -2.80 26.74 -5.77
CA GLU A 386 -2.69 27.85 -4.83
C GLU A 386 -2.52 27.29 -3.40
N GLY A 387 -1.29 26.87 -3.10
CA GLY A 387 -0.93 26.31 -1.81
C GLY A 387 -0.64 27.39 -0.78
N THR A 388 -1.67 27.92 -0.13
CA THR A 388 -1.54 28.48 1.21
C THR A 388 -2.64 27.93 2.10
N VAL A 389 -2.57 26.65 2.39
CA VAL A 389 -3.15 26.18 3.63
C VAL A 389 -2.03 26.27 4.67
N SER A 390 -2.16 27.28 5.52
CA SER A 390 -1.31 27.47 6.70
C SER A 390 -1.23 26.13 7.43
N SER A 391 -0.02 25.60 7.58
CA SER A 391 0.24 24.43 8.42
C SER A 391 -0.07 24.77 9.86
N THR A 392 -1.33 24.70 10.21
CA THR A 392 -1.73 24.56 11.60
C THR A 392 -1.51 23.11 11.93
N THR A 393 -0.37 22.80 12.53
CA THR A 393 -0.16 21.59 13.30
C THR A 393 -1.26 21.57 14.36
N GLN A 394 -2.40 21.02 14.02
CA GLN A 394 -3.41 20.68 15.02
C GLN A 394 -2.91 19.40 15.70
N THR A 395 -2.24 19.59 16.86
CA THR A 395 -2.44 18.69 17.98
C THR A 395 -3.92 18.31 17.98
N PRO A 396 -4.29 17.02 18.12
CA PRO A 396 -5.68 16.62 18.07
C PRO A 396 -6.43 17.42 19.15
N GLU A 397 -7.08 18.49 18.72
CA GLU A 397 -8.01 19.23 19.53
C GLU A 397 -9.14 18.26 19.83
N LYS A 398 -9.43 18.08 21.10
CA LYS A 398 -10.59 17.34 21.60
C LYS A 398 -11.79 17.84 20.79
N THR A 399 -12.21 17.06 19.82
CA THR A 399 -13.42 17.33 19.04
C THR A 399 -14.56 17.43 20.04
N ASP A 400 -15.19 18.59 20.06
CA ASP A 400 -16.33 18.89 20.87
C ASP A 400 -17.33 17.74 20.81
N VAL A 401 -17.65 17.27 21.99
CA VAL A 401 -18.68 16.28 22.26
C VAL A 401 -19.95 16.74 21.57
N TYR A 402 -20.39 16.02 20.55
CA TYR A 402 -21.76 16.09 20.06
C TYR A 402 -22.68 15.79 21.25
N THR A 403 -23.25 16.83 21.84
CA THR A 403 -24.33 16.73 22.81
C THR A 403 -25.60 16.40 22.02
N PRO A 404 -26.18 15.21 22.20
CA PRO A 404 -27.52 14.97 21.66
C PRO A 404 -28.48 15.91 22.42
N THR A 405 -29.18 16.76 21.69
CA THR A 405 -30.37 17.45 22.20
C THR A 405 -31.38 16.38 22.58
N THR A 406 -31.48 16.12 23.85
CA THR A 406 -32.55 15.32 24.46
C THR A 406 -33.83 16.12 24.36
N ASP A 407 -34.73 15.66 23.51
CA ASP A 407 -36.13 16.06 23.56
C ASP A 407 -36.77 15.46 24.83
N PRO A 408 -37.33 16.26 25.75
CA PRO A 408 -37.75 15.75 27.08
C PRO A 408 -39.07 15.00 27.07
N ASP A 409 -39.72 14.76 25.92
CA ASP A 409 -41.10 14.21 25.87
C ASP A 409 -41.26 12.85 25.19
N ALA A 410 -40.23 12.01 25.11
CA ALA A 410 -40.37 10.63 24.68
C ALA A 410 -40.24 9.64 25.83
N ALA A 411 -41.27 9.55 26.67
CA ALA A 411 -41.44 8.45 27.60
C ALA A 411 -41.77 7.17 26.83
N VAL A 412 -40.75 6.31 26.61
CA VAL A 412 -40.95 4.95 26.12
C VAL A 412 -40.99 4.02 27.33
N SER A 413 -42.19 3.48 27.60
CA SER A 413 -42.45 2.40 28.52
C SER A 413 -41.68 1.13 28.15
N VAL A 414 -40.90 0.62 29.08
CA VAL A 414 -40.24 -0.69 29.03
C VAL A 414 -41.29 -1.76 29.29
N PRO A 415 -41.48 -2.79 28.46
CA PRO A 415 -42.26 -3.96 28.85
C PRO A 415 -41.35 -4.92 29.63
N GLU A 416 -41.82 -5.28 30.81
CA GLU A 416 -41.27 -6.33 31.65
C GLU A 416 -41.34 -7.70 30.94
N THR A 417 -40.30 -8.48 31.13
CA THR A 417 -40.13 -9.86 30.70
C THR A 417 -41.11 -10.81 31.43
N PRO A 418 -41.70 -11.78 30.75
CA PRO A 418 -42.00 -13.05 31.37
C PRO A 418 -41.07 -14.15 30.83
N ALA A 419 -40.44 -14.83 31.76
CA ALA A 419 -39.79 -16.11 31.49
C ALA A 419 -40.84 -17.14 31.10
N ASP A 420 -40.66 -17.78 29.92
CA ASP A 420 -41.01 -19.17 29.79
C ASP A 420 -40.21 -19.82 28.64
N LEU A 421 -39.50 -20.87 28.99
CA LEU A 421 -38.71 -21.72 28.12
C LEU A 421 -39.64 -22.83 27.59
N SER A 422 -39.90 -22.83 26.29
CA SER A 422 -40.36 -24.01 25.59
C SER A 422 -39.50 -24.33 24.40
N LEU A 423 -38.90 -25.52 24.49
CA LEU A 423 -38.12 -26.21 23.45
C LEU A 423 -38.91 -26.33 22.14
N ILE A 424 -38.42 -25.74 21.08
CA ILE A 424 -38.86 -26.07 19.74
C ILE A 424 -37.74 -26.86 19.05
N HIS A 425 -38.02 -28.13 18.82
CA HIS A 425 -37.28 -29.03 17.94
C HIS A 425 -37.29 -28.47 16.51
N ILE A 426 -36.14 -28.16 15.97
CA ILE A 426 -35.98 -27.94 14.53
C ILE A 426 -35.33 -29.20 13.96
N SER A 427 -36.10 -29.93 13.18
CA SER A 427 -35.70 -31.08 12.38
C SER A 427 -34.76 -30.65 11.24
N GLU A 428 -33.69 -31.42 11.04
CA GLU A 428 -32.76 -31.29 9.93
C GLU A 428 -33.45 -31.38 8.56
N PRO A 429 -33.05 -30.59 7.56
CA PRO A 429 -33.39 -30.89 6.17
C PRO A 429 -32.34 -31.79 5.53
N THR A 430 -32.84 -32.86 5.01
CA THR A 430 -32.36 -33.94 4.17
C THR A 430 -31.29 -33.54 3.13
N ARG A 431 -30.24 -34.35 3.07
CA ARG A 431 -29.26 -34.46 1.96
C ARG A 431 -29.98 -34.58 0.62
N LEU A 432 -29.60 -33.74 -0.34
CA LEU A 432 -29.83 -34.02 -1.75
C LEU A 432 -28.55 -34.50 -2.41
N GLN A 433 -28.72 -35.63 -3.10
CA GLN A 433 -27.69 -36.40 -3.79
C GLN A 433 -27.16 -35.68 -5.03
N LEU A 434 -25.87 -35.92 -5.27
CA LEU A 434 -25.20 -35.79 -6.57
C LEU A 434 -26.00 -36.44 -7.71
N ILE A 435 -26.15 -35.71 -8.81
CA ILE A 435 -26.27 -36.31 -10.14
C ILE A 435 -25.25 -35.62 -11.04
N SER A 436 -24.29 -36.41 -11.50
CA SER A 436 -23.34 -36.10 -12.57
C SER A 436 -24.06 -36.10 -13.93
N TYR A 437 -23.74 -35.06 -14.74
CA TYR A 437 -23.41 -35.22 -16.17
C TYR A 437 -22.54 -34.03 -16.59
#